data_b25c3d4bf235105623811cd5ad043543
#
_entry.id   b25c3d4bf235105623811cd5ad043543
#
_cell.length_a   1.000
_cell.length_b   1.000
_cell.length_c   1.000
_cell.angle_alpha   90.00
_cell.angle_beta   90.00
_cell.angle_gamma   90.00
#
_symmetry.space_group_name_H-M   'P 1'
#
loop_
_entity.id
_entity.type
_entity.pdbx_description
1 polymer ?
#
loop_
_entity_poly.entity_id
_entity_poly.type
_entity_poly.pdbx_seq_one_letter_code
_entity_poly.pdbx_strand_id
1 'polypeptide(L)'
;MKVLFVYTNINGLHADSFADGISMIMSVTKKAGHNIKQVQIFEKSEYSSFKRDLNEFKPDVVGFTSVSSQFSFVAELSEIVKEVFPKVKTVCGGIHPTLYPECVKEAKHLDAIFRGDSEGPFLNFLEKLEKNVSWKDTDNI
;
A
#
# COMPACT_ATOMS: atom_id res chain seq x y z
N MET A 1 -6.85 0.69 13.52
CA MET A 1 -7.14 1.13 12.13
C MET A 1 -7.49 -0.05 11.22
N LYS A 2 -8.13 0.21 10.10
CA LYS A 2 -8.37 -0.74 9.01
C LYS A 2 -7.33 -0.53 7.91
N VAL A 3 -6.52 -1.55 7.63
CA VAL A 3 -5.45 -1.47 6.62
C VAL A 3 -5.72 -2.46 5.51
N LEU A 4 -5.86 -1.95 4.29
CA LEU A 4 -5.99 -2.76 3.08
C LEU A 4 -4.62 -2.87 2.42
N PHE A 5 -4.10 -4.09 2.32
CA PHE A 5 -2.88 -4.38 1.59
C PHE A 5 -3.19 -4.83 0.16
N VAL A 6 -2.53 -4.23 -0.81
CA VAL A 6 -2.73 -4.51 -2.23
C VAL A 6 -1.45 -5.02 -2.87
N TYR A 7 -1.53 -6.21 -3.42
CA TYR A 7 -0.49 -6.83 -4.23
C TYR A 7 -0.93 -6.86 -5.69
N THR A 8 -0.08 -6.37 -6.59
CA THR A 8 -0.33 -6.43 -8.02
C THR A 8 0.63 -7.38 -8.71
N ASN A 9 0.11 -8.17 -9.64
CA ASN A 9 0.88 -8.99 -10.58
C ASN A 9 0.19 -8.95 -11.96
N ILE A 10 -0.04 -7.74 -12.45
CA ILE A 10 -0.74 -7.52 -13.71
C ILE A 10 0.20 -7.89 -14.86
N ASN A 11 -0.33 -8.64 -15.83
CA ASN A 11 0.38 -9.24 -16.96
C ASN A 11 1.30 -10.43 -16.60
N GLY A 12 1.20 -10.98 -15.39
CA GLY A 12 1.74 -12.30 -15.05
C GLY A 12 3.24 -12.48 -15.10
N LEU A 13 4.03 -11.41 -15.00
CA LEU A 13 5.49 -11.48 -15.08
C LEU A 13 6.15 -12.16 -13.87
N HIS A 14 5.42 -12.33 -12.80
CA HIS A 14 5.87 -12.92 -11.53
C HIS A 14 4.90 -14.00 -11.08
N ALA A 15 4.59 -14.95 -11.97
CA ALA A 15 3.78 -16.12 -11.62
C ALA A 15 4.36 -16.78 -10.36
N ASP A 16 3.52 -17.01 -9.35
CA ASP A 16 3.82 -17.75 -8.14
C ASP A 16 4.73 -17.11 -7.08
N SER A 17 5.24 -15.90 -7.24
CA SER A 17 5.99 -15.24 -6.16
C SER A 17 5.05 -14.46 -5.24
N PHE A 18 4.73 -15.05 -4.11
CA PHE A 18 4.15 -14.30 -3.01
C PHE A 18 5.20 -13.31 -2.49
N ALA A 19 4.87 -12.05 -2.36
CA ALA A 19 5.83 -11.06 -1.85
C ALA A 19 6.01 -11.26 -0.34
N ASP A 20 7.08 -11.88 0.09
CA ASP A 20 7.38 -12.14 1.50
C ASP A 20 7.31 -10.87 2.35
N GLY A 21 7.80 -9.75 1.81
CA GLY A 21 7.78 -8.46 2.50
C GLY A 21 6.38 -7.98 2.89
N ILE A 22 5.39 -8.12 2.01
CA ILE A 22 4.02 -7.71 2.36
C ILE A 22 3.43 -8.61 3.44
N SER A 23 3.76 -9.90 3.42
CA SER A 23 3.30 -10.87 4.43
C SER A 23 3.87 -10.54 5.81
N MET A 24 5.13 -10.12 5.90
CA MET A 24 5.76 -9.71 7.16
C MET A 24 5.08 -8.47 7.72
N ILE A 25 4.87 -7.43 6.92
CA ILE A 25 4.19 -6.20 7.35
C ILE A 25 2.75 -6.51 7.78
N MET A 26 2.03 -7.34 7.04
CA MET A 26 0.67 -7.79 7.41
C MET A 26 0.67 -8.48 8.77
N SER A 27 1.64 -9.37 9.01
CA SER A 27 1.75 -10.11 10.27
C SER A 27 1.94 -9.17 11.47
N VAL A 28 2.89 -8.24 11.38
CA VAL A 28 3.15 -7.30 12.49
C VAL A 28 1.99 -6.33 12.68
N THR A 29 1.36 -5.88 11.60
CA THR A 29 0.19 -5.00 11.63
C THR A 29 -0.99 -5.68 12.34
N LYS A 30 -1.25 -6.95 12.02
CA LYS A 30 -2.28 -7.75 12.69
C LYS A 30 -1.97 -7.96 14.18
N LYS A 31 -0.72 -8.30 14.52
CA LYS A 31 -0.28 -8.47 15.91
C LYS A 31 -0.42 -7.19 16.73
N ALA A 32 -0.27 -6.03 16.11
CA ALA A 32 -0.48 -4.73 16.74
C ALA A 32 -1.98 -4.37 16.96
N GLY A 33 -2.90 -5.26 16.57
CA GLY A 33 -4.34 -5.09 16.82
C GLY A 33 -5.11 -4.39 15.70
N HIS A 34 -4.49 -4.11 14.57
CA HIS A 34 -5.18 -3.52 13.43
C HIS A 34 -6.00 -4.55 12.64
N ASN A 35 -7.10 -4.12 12.05
CA ASN A 35 -7.91 -4.94 11.16
C ASN A 35 -7.30 -4.88 9.76
N ILE A 36 -6.90 -6.01 9.21
CA ILE A 36 -6.24 -6.09 7.91
C ILE A 36 -7.08 -6.89 6.91
N LYS A 37 -7.01 -6.48 5.65
CA LYS A 37 -7.49 -7.23 4.47
C LYS A 37 -6.40 -7.20 3.41
N GLN A 38 -6.25 -8.27 2.66
CA GLN A 38 -5.39 -8.33 1.47
C GLN A 38 -6.24 -8.45 0.22
N VAL A 39 -5.84 -7.75 -0.84
CA VAL A 39 -6.37 -7.87 -2.19
C VAL A 39 -5.21 -8.13 -3.14
N GLN A 40 -5.41 -9.08 -4.06
CA GLN A 40 -4.49 -9.37 -5.14
C GLN A 40 -5.14 -8.99 -6.47
N ILE A 41 -4.40 -8.31 -7.35
CA ILE A 41 -4.89 -7.84 -8.64
C ILE A 41 -3.96 -8.35 -9.74
N PHE A 42 -4.51 -9.18 -10.62
CA PHE A 42 -3.78 -9.82 -11.71
C PHE A 42 -4.11 -9.24 -13.08
N GLU A 43 -5.24 -8.53 -13.20
CA GLU A 43 -5.73 -7.94 -14.44
C GLU A 43 -6.42 -6.60 -14.18
N LYS A 44 -6.35 -5.68 -15.16
CA LYS A 44 -7.07 -4.40 -15.07
C LYS A 44 -8.60 -4.54 -15.00
N SER A 45 -9.14 -5.62 -15.53
CA SER A 45 -10.57 -5.94 -15.40
C SER A 45 -11.03 -6.09 -13.94
N GLU A 46 -10.11 -6.36 -13.01
CA GLU A 46 -10.39 -6.49 -11.57
C GLU A 46 -10.45 -5.14 -10.84
N TYR A 47 -10.22 -4.01 -11.52
CA TYR A 47 -10.33 -2.68 -10.89
C TYR A 47 -11.75 -2.39 -10.39
N SER A 48 -12.78 -2.93 -11.05
CA SER A 48 -14.17 -2.83 -10.55
C SER A 48 -14.38 -3.59 -9.24
N SER A 49 -13.80 -4.80 -9.14
CA SER A 49 -13.82 -5.58 -7.90
C SER A 49 -13.03 -4.89 -6.79
N PHE A 50 -11.92 -4.26 -7.13
CA PHE A 50 -11.13 -3.47 -6.19
C PHE A 50 -11.93 -2.29 -5.61
N LYS A 51 -12.68 -1.55 -6.45
CA LYS A 51 -13.58 -0.49 -5.97
C LYS A 51 -14.65 -1.03 -5.01
N ARG A 52 -15.19 -2.21 -5.29
CA ARG A 52 -16.14 -2.88 -4.40
C ARG A 52 -15.49 -3.25 -3.06
N ASP A 53 -14.28 -3.83 -3.08
CA ASP A 53 -13.52 -4.16 -1.87
C ASP A 53 -13.24 -2.93 -1.00
N LEU A 54 -12.88 -1.79 -1.63
CA LEU A 54 -12.71 -0.52 -0.94
C LEU A 54 -14.00 -0.07 -0.24
N ASN A 55 -15.14 -0.11 -0.93
CA ASN A 55 -16.43 0.31 -0.39
C ASN A 55 -16.92 -0.59 0.75
N GLU A 56 -16.67 -1.90 0.67
CA GLU A 56 -17.06 -2.87 1.70
C GLU A 56 -16.16 -2.77 2.93
N PHE A 57 -14.84 -2.73 2.73
CA PHE A 57 -13.87 -2.73 3.83
C PHE A 57 -13.73 -1.36 4.50
N LYS A 58 -13.84 -0.26 3.73
CA LYS A 58 -13.66 1.12 4.18
C LYS A 58 -12.35 1.31 4.96
N PRO A 59 -11.20 1.16 4.27
CA PRO A 59 -9.89 1.26 4.92
C PRO A 59 -9.58 2.67 5.41
N ASP A 60 -8.75 2.78 6.42
CA ASP A 60 -8.10 4.04 6.84
C ASP A 60 -6.80 4.25 6.08
N VAL A 61 -6.13 3.14 5.76
CA VAL A 61 -4.86 3.12 5.01
C VAL A 61 -4.91 2.04 3.93
N VAL A 62 -4.41 2.36 2.74
CA VAL A 62 -4.15 1.40 1.66
C VAL A 62 -2.65 1.33 1.42
N GLY A 63 -2.07 0.16 1.67
CA GLY A 63 -0.66 -0.13 1.46
C GLY A 63 -0.43 -0.98 0.23
N PHE A 64 0.37 -0.47 -0.70
CA PHE A 64 0.81 -1.19 -1.90
C PHE A 64 2.22 -1.73 -1.70
N THR A 65 2.54 -2.81 -2.40
CA THR A 65 3.92 -3.24 -2.63
C THR A 65 4.20 -3.23 -4.12
N SER A 66 5.42 -2.85 -4.53
CA SER A 66 5.73 -2.72 -5.94
C SER A 66 7.14 -3.14 -6.31
N VAL A 67 7.23 -3.85 -7.41
CA VAL A 67 8.42 -3.95 -8.27
C VAL A 67 8.24 -2.98 -9.45
N SER A 68 9.33 -2.72 -10.20
CA SER A 68 9.32 -1.67 -11.26
C SER A 68 8.27 -1.89 -12.34
N SER A 69 8.02 -3.14 -12.75
CA SER A 69 7.01 -3.47 -13.77
C SER A 69 5.57 -3.26 -13.31
N GLN A 70 5.32 -3.11 -12.01
CA GLN A 70 4.00 -2.96 -11.42
C GLN A 70 3.69 -1.53 -10.95
N PHE A 71 4.69 -0.66 -10.90
CA PHE A 71 4.51 0.67 -10.29
C PHE A 71 3.48 1.55 -10.99
N SER A 72 3.39 1.48 -12.33
CA SER A 72 2.36 2.22 -13.08
C SER A 72 0.93 1.81 -12.68
N PHE A 73 0.71 0.52 -12.41
CA PHE A 73 -0.58 0.03 -11.92
C PHE A 73 -0.86 0.48 -10.48
N VAL A 74 0.18 0.53 -9.64
CA VAL A 74 0.05 1.10 -8.29
C VAL A 74 -0.36 2.57 -8.35
N ALA A 75 0.21 3.34 -9.27
CA ALA A 75 -0.19 4.73 -9.49
C ALA A 75 -1.68 4.85 -9.87
N GLU A 76 -2.15 4.04 -10.84
CA GLU A 76 -3.57 4.00 -11.25
C GLU A 76 -4.49 3.60 -10.08
N LEU A 77 -4.12 2.56 -9.33
CA LEU A 77 -4.91 2.08 -8.19
C LEU A 77 -4.96 3.10 -7.04
N SER A 78 -3.87 3.82 -6.79
CA SER A 78 -3.86 4.88 -5.78
C SER A 78 -4.79 6.04 -6.16
N GLU A 79 -4.90 6.37 -7.45
CA GLU A 79 -5.90 7.31 -7.96
C GLU A 79 -7.32 6.85 -7.67
N ILE A 80 -7.63 5.58 -7.97
CA ILE A 80 -8.93 4.99 -7.67
C ILE A 80 -9.27 5.08 -6.18
N VAL A 81 -8.30 4.80 -5.29
CA VAL A 81 -8.52 4.95 -3.84
C VAL A 81 -8.92 6.39 -3.49
N LYS A 82 -8.21 7.39 -4.04
CA LYS A 82 -8.50 8.79 -3.75
C LYS A 82 -9.82 9.29 -4.36
N GLU A 83 -10.24 8.73 -5.49
CA GLU A 83 -11.57 8.99 -6.05
C GLU A 83 -12.69 8.50 -5.13
N VAL A 84 -12.55 7.29 -4.58
CA VAL A 84 -13.56 6.69 -3.69
C VAL A 84 -13.50 7.26 -2.28
N PHE A 85 -12.30 7.43 -1.74
CA PHE A 85 -12.05 7.90 -0.38
C PHE A 85 -10.89 8.91 -0.33
N PRO A 86 -11.13 10.20 -0.57
CA PRO A 86 -10.06 11.21 -0.66
C PRO A 86 -9.17 11.34 0.58
N LYS A 87 -9.69 10.97 1.75
CA LYS A 87 -8.97 11.09 3.04
C LYS A 87 -8.14 9.87 3.42
N VAL A 88 -8.38 8.72 2.77
CA VAL A 88 -7.63 7.49 3.04
C VAL A 88 -6.16 7.71 2.68
N LYS A 89 -5.26 7.24 3.54
CA LYS A 89 -3.83 7.31 3.27
C LYS A 89 -3.41 6.19 2.33
N THR A 90 -2.66 6.55 1.30
CA THR A 90 -2.12 5.65 0.29
C THR A 90 -0.60 5.62 0.38
N VAL A 91 -0.04 4.46 0.60
CA VAL A 91 1.41 4.30 0.75
C VAL A 91 1.93 3.13 -0.09
N CYS A 92 3.18 3.17 -0.48
CA CYS A 92 3.80 2.11 -1.27
C CYS A 92 5.17 1.74 -0.72
N GLY A 93 5.40 0.45 -0.53
CA GLY A 93 6.70 -0.12 -0.21
C GLY A 93 7.18 -1.08 -1.31
N GLY A 94 8.22 -1.85 -1.00
CA GLY A 94 8.80 -2.84 -1.89
C GLY A 94 10.08 -2.37 -2.59
N ILE A 95 10.54 -3.18 -3.54
CA ILE A 95 11.84 -2.97 -4.19
C ILE A 95 11.88 -1.67 -5.00
N HIS A 96 10.81 -1.36 -5.75
CA HIS A 96 10.80 -0.19 -6.63
C HIS A 96 11.00 1.13 -5.86
N PRO A 97 10.18 1.49 -4.86
CA PRO A 97 10.39 2.73 -4.11
C PRO A 97 11.69 2.72 -3.28
N THR A 98 12.20 1.55 -2.91
CA THR A 98 13.49 1.44 -2.22
C THR A 98 14.66 1.84 -3.12
N LEU A 99 14.66 1.36 -4.36
CA LEU A 99 15.72 1.64 -5.34
C LEU A 99 15.54 2.98 -6.06
N TYR A 100 14.30 3.42 -6.25
CA TYR A 100 13.94 4.64 -6.96
C TYR A 100 12.93 5.47 -6.17
N PRO A 101 13.37 6.18 -5.10
CA PRO A 101 12.45 6.95 -4.24
C PRO A 101 11.79 8.14 -4.95
N GLU A 102 12.38 8.64 -6.04
CA GLU A 102 11.80 9.70 -6.86
C GLU A 102 10.46 9.32 -7.51
N CYS A 103 10.14 8.01 -7.53
CA CYS A 103 8.87 7.49 -8.06
C CYS A 103 7.63 8.12 -7.40
N VAL A 104 7.74 8.59 -6.16
CA VAL A 104 6.65 9.28 -5.46
C VAL A 104 6.17 10.52 -6.22
N LYS A 105 7.05 11.16 -7.00
CA LYS A 105 6.69 12.32 -7.84
C LYS A 105 5.87 11.92 -9.06
N GLU A 106 5.97 10.67 -9.49
CA GLU A 106 5.24 10.12 -10.65
C GLU A 106 3.84 9.62 -10.26
N ALA A 107 3.65 9.24 -8.99
CA ALA A 107 2.39 8.74 -8.45
C ALA A 107 1.76 9.76 -7.49
N LYS A 108 1.12 10.79 -8.04
CA LYS A 108 0.56 11.94 -7.31
C LYS A 108 -0.45 11.60 -6.21
N HIS A 109 -1.02 10.41 -6.26
CA HIS A 109 -2.03 9.93 -5.33
C HIS A 109 -1.45 9.05 -4.21
N LEU A 110 -0.13 8.83 -4.18
CA LEU A 110 0.56 8.26 -3.03
C LEU A 110 0.90 9.37 -2.04
N ASP A 111 0.52 9.17 -0.78
CA ASP A 111 0.86 10.10 0.31
C ASP A 111 2.32 9.91 0.77
N ALA A 112 2.83 8.66 0.72
CA ALA A 112 4.19 8.33 1.12
C ALA A 112 4.69 7.03 0.48
N ILE A 113 6.01 6.86 0.50
CA ILE A 113 6.67 5.59 0.18
C ILE A 113 7.46 5.10 1.39
N PHE A 114 7.60 3.79 1.52
CA PHE A 114 8.46 3.16 2.52
C PHE A 114 9.64 2.48 1.82
N ARG A 115 10.84 2.68 2.37
CA ARG A 115 12.11 2.22 1.80
C ARG A 115 12.75 1.18 2.71
N GLY A 116 13.23 0.09 2.13
CA GLY A 116 13.89 -0.99 2.89
C GLY A 116 12.95 -1.71 3.85
N ASP A 117 13.49 -2.15 4.98
CA ASP A 117 12.73 -2.85 6.02
C ASP A 117 11.79 -1.87 6.72
N SER A 118 10.50 -2.10 6.56
CA SER A 118 9.48 -1.10 6.88
C SER A 118 8.48 -1.55 7.94
N GLU A 119 8.68 -2.70 8.60
CA GLU A 119 7.77 -3.21 9.61
C GLU A 119 7.61 -2.25 10.79
N GLY A 120 8.73 -1.82 11.38
CA GLY A 120 8.75 -0.85 12.46
C GLY A 120 8.27 0.54 12.04
N PRO A 121 8.84 1.12 10.96
CA PRO A 121 8.37 2.39 10.41
C PRO A 121 6.90 2.42 10.07
N PHE A 122 6.36 1.35 9.49
CA PHE A 122 4.93 1.27 9.16
C PHE A 122 4.03 1.26 10.42
N LEU A 123 4.40 0.52 11.47
CA LEU A 123 3.67 0.56 12.74
C LEU A 123 3.71 1.94 13.39
N ASN A 124 4.87 2.60 13.37
CA ASN A 124 5.01 3.97 13.87
C ASN A 124 4.13 4.95 13.07
N PHE A 125 4.09 4.81 11.74
CA PHE A 125 3.20 5.59 10.88
C PHE A 125 1.72 5.41 11.28
N LEU A 126 1.25 4.18 11.48
CA LEU A 126 -0.12 3.89 11.92
C LEU A 126 -0.43 4.51 13.28
N GLU A 127 0.50 4.38 14.23
CA GLU A 127 0.37 4.97 15.58
C GLU A 127 0.24 6.50 15.51
N LYS A 128 1.07 7.15 14.70
CA LYS A 128 1.02 8.60 14.49
C LYS A 128 -0.32 9.04 13.86
N LEU A 129 -0.82 8.27 12.89
CA LEU A 129 -2.15 8.53 12.32
C LEU A 129 -3.26 8.41 13.35
N GLU A 130 -3.25 7.39 14.21
CA GLU A 130 -4.25 7.21 15.28
C GLU A 130 -4.23 8.36 16.29
N LYS A 131 -3.03 8.86 16.60
CA LYS A 131 -2.83 10.00 17.51
C LYS A 131 -3.07 11.36 16.86
N ASN A 132 -3.35 11.41 15.55
CA ASN A 132 -3.48 12.65 14.77
C ASN A 132 -2.24 13.56 14.88
N VAL A 133 -1.04 12.99 14.95
CA VAL A 133 0.23 13.71 14.95
C VAL A 133 0.93 13.58 13.59
N SER A 134 1.93 14.44 13.34
CA SER A 134 2.69 14.38 12.09
C SER A 134 3.41 13.04 11.96
N TRP A 135 3.27 12.42 10.79
CA TRP A 135 3.96 11.17 10.43
C TRP A 135 5.11 11.38 9.44
N LYS A 136 5.28 12.62 8.95
CA LYS A 136 6.28 12.95 7.91
C LYS A 136 7.73 12.81 8.37
N ASP A 137 7.95 12.69 9.66
CA ASP A 137 9.24 12.46 10.32
C ASP A 137 9.45 10.99 10.73
N THR A 138 8.67 10.07 10.18
CA THR A 138 8.85 8.64 10.40
C THR A 138 10.04 8.14 9.57
N ASP A 139 10.90 7.33 10.18
CA ASP A 139 12.04 6.74 9.48
C ASP A 139 11.62 5.94 8.25
N ASN A 140 12.45 5.95 7.21
CA ASN A 140 12.23 5.24 5.95
C ASN A 140 10.98 5.66 5.14
N ILE A 141 10.37 6.81 5.44
CA ILE A 141 9.32 7.42 4.60
C ILE A 141 9.92 8.43 3.64
#